data_77ca773e1e86d4058fe6d870ebcbe401
#
_entry.id   77ca773e1e86d4058fe6d870ebcbe401
#
_cell.length_a   1.000
_cell.length_b   1.000
_cell.length_c   1.000
_cell.angle_alpha   90.00
_cell.angle_beta   90.00
_cell.angle_gamma   90.00
#
_symmetry.space_group_name_H-M   'P 1'
#
loop_
_entity.id
_entity.type
_entity.pdbx_description
1 polymer ?
#
loop_
_entity_poly.entity_id
_entity_poly.type
_entity_poly.pdbx_seq_one_letter_code
_entity_poly.pdbx_strand_id
1 'polypeptide(L)'
;MTTQDSPPEPAAAPPAASLTASLRRLLIPLAAILIAGGLLVFTNERWSQWASDRPLQYTDDAYVQADVSLLSARISGNVLKVLVDDYQNVKAGQPLVEIDPADYQAVVDAAQAMVAGAQAALANLQNQEALQQALVNEAQAQLVSAIAVETEMSQELDRQQTLLKGGVAGTQQHVQQATANLAKASADVRSGQAAIEAQKRQLDVLLGQEGTLRASLDAAQANLKTARLKLGYTAIRAPFDGIVGTRLVQVADYVNVGTNLLAVVPIPAVYVMANFKETQLTRVAPGQSVDITVDSFPGQPLHGRVERVSPASGAVFALLPPDNATGNFTKVVQRIPVRIAIDPGQALTARLRAGMSVEAQIHVGTPPGDTP
;
A
#
# COMPACT_ATOMS: atom_id res chain seq x y z
N MET A 1 1.19 128.22 38.76
CA MET A 1 0.28 127.58 39.69
C MET A 1 0.71 126.14 39.80
N THR A 2 1.13 125.84 40.89
CA THR A 2 1.96 124.72 41.41
C THR A 2 1.32 123.35 41.18
N THR A 3 2.04 122.44 40.52
CA THR A 3 1.80 121.05 40.47
C THR A 3 2.87 120.33 41.34
N GLN A 4 2.42 119.59 42.28
CA GLN A 4 3.20 118.90 43.26
C GLN A 4 3.50 117.48 42.73
N ASP A 5 4.75 117.14 42.66
CA ASP A 5 5.33 115.92 42.20
C ASP A 5 5.33 114.90 43.41
N SER A 6 4.81 113.69 43.22
CA SER A 6 4.90 112.61 44.21
C SER A 6 5.84 111.52 43.69
N PRO A 7 6.73 110.95 44.53
CA PRO A 7 7.72 109.94 44.10
C PRO A 7 7.15 108.58 43.88
N PRO A 8 7.75 107.70 43.02
CA PRO A 8 7.29 106.36 42.71
C PRO A 8 7.63 105.34 43.83
N GLU A 9 6.70 104.48 44.05
CA GLU A 9 6.72 103.37 44.97
C GLU A 9 7.67 102.22 44.45
N PRO A 10 8.48 101.52 45.31
CA PRO A 10 9.42 100.55 44.84
C PRO A 10 8.73 99.22 44.47
N ALA A 11 9.06 98.68 43.27
CA ALA A 11 8.57 97.44 42.74
C ALA A 11 8.96 96.22 43.68
N ALA A 12 7.94 95.42 43.99
CA ALA A 12 8.09 94.20 44.80
C ALA A 12 8.89 93.10 44.02
N ALA A 13 9.90 92.54 44.66
CA ALA A 13 10.72 91.42 44.13
C ALA A 13 9.89 90.15 43.96
N PRO A 14 10.12 89.35 42.88
CA PRO A 14 9.39 88.10 42.69
C PRO A 14 9.80 87.09 43.75
N PRO A 15 8.88 86.19 44.18
CA PRO A 15 9.18 85.16 45.17
C PRO A 15 10.16 84.12 44.61
N ALA A 16 11.20 83.77 45.35
CA ALA A 16 12.16 82.77 45.02
C ALA A 16 11.45 81.39 44.84
N ALA A 17 11.42 80.91 43.56
CA ALA A 17 10.92 79.55 43.26
C ALA A 17 11.76 78.52 43.99
N SER A 18 11.12 77.82 44.95
CA SER A 18 11.81 76.75 45.69
C SER A 18 12.15 75.61 44.73
N LEU A 19 13.42 75.26 44.59
CA LEU A 19 14.02 74.19 43.78
C LEU A 19 13.27 72.85 43.97
N THR A 20 12.59 72.66 45.10
CA THR A 20 11.79 71.46 45.42
C THR A 20 10.48 71.37 44.64
N ALA A 21 9.87 72.48 44.20
CA ALA A 21 8.63 72.47 43.45
C ALA A 21 8.86 72.20 41.95
N SER A 22 10.01 72.55 41.38
CA SER A 22 10.38 72.26 40.00
C SER A 22 10.84 70.82 39.83
N LEU A 23 11.53 70.24 40.82
CA LEU A 23 11.91 68.80 40.79
C LEU A 23 10.67 67.90 40.88
N ARG A 24 9.67 68.23 41.71
CA ARG A 24 8.39 67.48 41.78
C ARG A 24 7.61 67.51 40.44
N ARG A 25 7.61 68.61 39.71
CA ARG A 25 6.92 68.73 38.42
C ARG A 25 7.58 67.89 37.30
N LEU A 26 8.88 67.55 37.43
CA LEU A 26 9.59 66.70 36.48
C LEU A 26 9.58 65.21 36.89
N LEU A 27 9.58 64.93 38.20
CA LEU A 27 9.58 63.54 38.70
C LEU A 27 8.25 62.81 38.50
N ILE A 28 7.11 63.54 38.57
CA ILE A 28 5.79 62.90 38.37
C ILE A 28 5.62 62.40 36.90
N PRO A 29 5.87 63.16 35.83
CA PRO A 29 5.76 62.64 34.45
C PRO A 29 6.81 61.59 34.14
N LEU A 30 8.03 61.67 34.69
CA LEU A 30 9.07 60.66 34.53
C LEU A 30 8.68 59.32 35.17
N ALA A 31 8.11 59.36 36.41
CA ALA A 31 7.58 58.18 37.07
C ALA A 31 6.39 57.57 36.29
N ALA A 32 5.49 58.39 35.75
CA ALA A 32 4.40 57.95 34.90
C ALA A 32 4.86 57.27 33.61
N ILE A 33 5.89 57.81 32.97
CA ILE A 33 6.49 57.20 31.77
C ILE A 33 7.19 55.87 32.11
N LEU A 34 7.90 55.79 33.21
CA LEU A 34 8.55 54.53 33.67
C LEU A 34 7.48 53.47 34.06
N ILE A 35 6.41 53.85 34.71
CA ILE A 35 5.30 52.95 35.02
C ILE A 35 4.59 52.49 33.75
N ALA A 36 4.32 53.38 32.81
CA ALA A 36 3.72 53.05 31.55
C ALA A 36 4.64 52.13 30.69
N GLY A 37 5.94 52.43 30.65
CA GLY A 37 6.95 51.62 29.98
C GLY A 37 7.08 50.22 30.65
N GLY A 38 7.11 50.20 31.97
CA GLY A 38 7.12 48.95 32.75
C GLY A 38 5.86 48.10 32.51
N LEU A 39 4.68 48.73 32.48
CA LEU A 39 3.43 48.06 32.14
C LEU A 39 3.42 47.53 30.71
N LEU A 40 3.95 48.29 29.72
CA LEU A 40 4.07 47.82 28.33
C LEU A 40 5.02 46.60 28.20
N VAL A 41 6.16 46.65 28.87
CA VAL A 41 7.10 45.52 28.88
C VAL A 41 6.49 44.31 29.58
N PHE A 42 5.86 44.51 30.73
CA PHE A 42 5.19 43.45 31.49
C PHE A 42 4.02 42.81 30.71
N THR A 43 3.21 43.60 30.04
CA THR A 43 2.11 43.06 29.21
C THR A 43 2.65 42.38 27.98
N ASN A 44 3.72 42.85 27.36
CA ASN A 44 4.33 42.25 26.17
C ASN A 44 5.01 40.92 26.51
N GLU A 45 5.73 40.82 27.66
CA GLU A 45 6.39 39.55 28.07
C GLU A 45 5.36 38.51 28.55
N ARG A 46 4.28 38.89 29.18
CA ARG A 46 3.24 37.97 29.64
C ARG A 46 2.13 37.68 28.64
N TRP A 47 2.05 38.42 27.54
CA TRP A 47 1.03 38.23 26.52
C TRP A 47 1.05 36.84 25.89
N SER A 48 2.22 36.30 25.61
CA SER A 48 2.40 34.94 25.04
C SER A 48 1.96 33.84 26.02
N GLN A 49 2.24 34.01 27.34
CA GLN A 49 1.81 33.06 28.36
C GLN A 49 0.29 33.13 28.55
N TRP A 50 -0.26 34.31 28.53
CA TRP A 50 -1.72 34.50 28.68
C TRP A 50 -2.52 33.98 27.49
N ALA A 51 -1.96 34.05 26.28
CA ALA A 51 -2.54 33.50 25.06
C ALA A 51 -2.49 31.95 25.06
N SER A 52 -1.44 31.33 25.60
CA SER A 52 -1.31 29.86 25.69
C SER A 52 -2.17 29.25 26.80
N ASP A 53 -2.56 30.02 27.82
CA ASP A 53 -3.39 29.57 28.95
C ASP A 53 -4.91 29.64 28.71
N ARG A 54 -5.33 30.13 27.54
CA ARG A 54 -6.74 30.15 27.18
C ARG A 54 -7.28 28.72 27.03
N PRO A 55 -8.48 28.42 27.56
CA PRO A 55 -9.11 27.12 27.40
C PRO A 55 -9.49 26.79 25.97
N LEU A 56 -9.51 27.78 25.08
CA LEU A 56 -9.85 27.67 23.66
C LEU A 56 -8.68 28.18 22.83
N GLN A 57 -8.16 27.33 21.95
CA GLN A 57 -7.13 27.71 20.98
C GLN A 57 -7.76 27.81 19.60
N TYR A 58 -7.64 28.97 18.99
CA TYR A 58 -8.29 29.33 17.73
C TYR A 58 -7.25 29.59 16.62
N THR A 59 -7.57 29.14 15.41
CA THR A 59 -6.83 29.52 14.21
C THR A 59 -7.79 29.68 13.02
N ASP A 60 -7.53 30.69 12.21
CA ASP A 60 -8.14 30.97 10.91
C ASP A 60 -7.29 30.43 9.73
N ASP A 61 -6.08 29.94 10.03
CA ASP A 61 -5.19 29.32 9.05
C ASP A 61 -5.45 27.79 9.05
N ALA A 62 -6.61 27.42 8.54
CA ALA A 62 -7.01 26.03 8.44
C ALA A 62 -7.77 25.77 7.13
N TYR A 63 -7.64 24.56 6.61
CA TYR A 63 -8.31 24.17 5.38
C TYR A 63 -8.68 22.68 5.38
N VAL A 64 -9.72 22.36 4.63
CA VAL A 64 -10.14 20.99 4.39
C VAL A 64 -9.13 20.30 3.47
N GLN A 65 -8.70 19.11 3.82
CA GLN A 65 -7.81 18.27 3.02
C GLN A 65 -8.40 16.88 2.82
N ALA A 66 -8.00 16.21 1.74
CA ALA A 66 -8.33 14.83 1.44
C ALA A 66 -7.10 14.12 0.86
N ASP A 67 -7.01 12.83 1.07
CA ASP A 67 -5.93 12.01 0.50
C ASP A 67 -6.26 11.70 -0.97
N VAL A 68 -5.88 12.60 -1.86
CA VAL A 68 -6.13 12.49 -3.31
C VAL A 68 -5.30 11.36 -3.90
N SER A 69 -5.95 10.41 -4.57
CA SER A 69 -5.27 9.35 -5.30
C SER A 69 -5.13 9.71 -6.77
N LEU A 70 -3.89 9.83 -7.24
CA LEU A 70 -3.56 9.99 -8.65
C LEU A 70 -3.47 8.59 -9.30
N LEU A 71 -4.37 8.31 -10.22
CA LEU A 71 -4.39 7.05 -10.96
C LEU A 71 -3.50 7.19 -12.19
N SER A 72 -2.51 6.30 -12.29
CA SER A 72 -1.57 6.26 -13.41
C SER A 72 -1.67 4.96 -14.19
N ALA A 73 -1.32 5.00 -15.47
CA ALA A 73 -1.24 3.84 -16.34
C ALA A 73 -0.15 2.88 -15.86
N ARG A 74 -0.46 1.58 -15.79
CA ARG A 74 0.51 0.50 -15.48
C ARG A 74 1.05 -0.18 -16.73
N ILE A 75 0.48 0.14 -17.87
CA ILE A 75 0.82 -0.38 -19.20
C ILE A 75 0.81 0.78 -20.20
N SER A 76 1.42 0.61 -21.34
CA SER A 76 1.36 1.56 -22.43
C SER A 76 0.30 1.17 -23.46
N GLY A 77 -0.28 2.15 -24.14
CA GLY A 77 -1.27 1.92 -25.20
C GLY A 77 -2.10 3.15 -25.48
N ASN A 78 -2.97 3.07 -26.49
CA ASN A 78 -3.93 4.12 -26.80
C ASN A 78 -5.13 4.05 -25.84
N VAL A 79 -5.62 5.19 -25.40
CA VAL A 79 -6.86 5.28 -24.63
C VAL A 79 -8.04 5.04 -25.56
N LEU A 80 -8.74 3.93 -25.37
CA LEU A 80 -9.90 3.56 -26.17
C LEU A 80 -11.14 4.31 -25.75
N LYS A 81 -11.37 4.42 -24.42
CA LYS A 81 -12.53 5.10 -23.85
C LYS A 81 -12.18 5.77 -22.53
N VAL A 82 -12.80 6.91 -22.26
CA VAL A 82 -12.90 7.55 -20.95
C VAL A 82 -14.36 7.47 -20.55
N LEU A 83 -14.66 6.74 -19.48
CA LEU A 83 -16.02 6.33 -19.09
C LEU A 83 -16.65 7.24 -18.04
N VAL A 84 -15.93 8.28 -17.63
CA VAL A 84 -16.35 9.22 -16.59
C VAL A 84 -16.09 10.65 -17.03
N ASP A 85 -16.89 11.56 -16.49
CA ASP A 85 -16.69 13.00 -16.66
C ASP A 85 -15.97 13.62 -15.46
N ASP A 86 -15.45 14.85 -15.67
CA ASP A 86 -14.86 15.64 -14.60
C ASP A 86 -15.89 15.87 -13.49
N TYR A 87 -15.45 15.74 -12.25
CA TYR A 87 -16.27 15.93 -11.05
C TYR A 87 -17.43 14.94 -10.85
N GLN A 88 -17.44 13.84 -11.61
CA GLN A 88 -18.45 12.80 -11.47
C GLN A 88 -18.19 11.96 -10.21
N ASN A 89 -19.27 11.58 -9.51
CA ASN A 89 -19.22 10.60 -8.42
C ASN A 89 -18.97 9.20 -8.97
N VAL A 90 -18.05 8.47 -8.34
CA VAL A 90 -17.69 7.10 -8.72
C VAL A 90 -17.65 6.19 -7.51
N LYS A 91 -17.90 4.90 -7.74
CA LYS A 91 -17.84 3.85 -6.73
C LYS A 91 -16.57 3.03 -6.87
N ALA A 92 -16.12 2.43 -5.78
CA ALA A 92 -15.02 1.48 -5.78
C ALA A 92 -15.22 0.38 -6.83
N GLY A 93 -14.18 0.10 -7.62
CA GLY A 93 -14.23 -0.89 -8.71
C GLY A 93 -14.88 -0.40 -10.01
N GLN A 94 -15.52 0.76 -10.04
CA GLN A 94 -16.09 1.33 -11.26
C GLN A 94 -14.99 1.59 -12.30
N PRO A 95 -15.16 1.16 -13.58
CA PRO A 95 -14.20 1.46 -14.63
C PRO A 95 -14.25 2.95 -14.97
N LEU A 96 -13.06 3.55 -15.12
CA LEU A 96 -12.86 4.98 -15.35
C LEU A 96 -12.27 5.25 -16.73
N VAL A 97 -11.21 4.51 -17.08
CA VAL A 97 -10.51 4.62 -18.36
C VAL A 97 -10.23 3.22 -18.89
N GLU A 98 -10.37 3.05 -20.18
CA GLU A 98 -10.06 1.82 -20.90
C GLU A 98 -8.94 2.10 -21.91
N ILE A 99 -7.81 1.42 -21.75
CA ILE A 99 -6.72 1.37 -22.72
C ILE A 99 -7.03 0.24 -23.70
N ASP A 100 -6.66 0.39 -24.97
CA ASP A 100 -6.91 -0.62 -26.00
C ASP A 100 -6.39 -2.01 -25.55
N PRO A 101 -7.28 -2.99 -25.36
CA PRO A 101 -6.91 -4.31 -24.88
C PRO A 101 -6.45 -5.27 -25.97
N ALA A 102 -6.54 -4.89 -27.28
CA ALA A 102 -6.39 -5.83 -28.38
C ALA A 102 -5.05 -6.57 -28.38
N ASP A 103 -3.94 -5.84 -28.23
CA ASP A 103 -2.61 -6.44 -28.18
C ASP A 103 -2.43 -7.33 -26.94
N TYR A 104 -2.94 -6.90 -25.80
CA TYR A 104 -2.87 -7.66 -24.53
C TYR A 104 -3.74 -8.90 -24.56
N GLN A 105 -4.90 -8.85 -25.22
CA GLN A 105 -5.77 -10.01 -25.43
C GLN A 105 -5.07 -11.04 -26.35
N ALA A 106 -4.44 -10.61 -27.42
CA ALA A 106 -3.67 -11.51 -28.28
C ALA A 106 -2.53 -12.23 -27.53
N VAL A 107 -1.86 -11.54 -26.61
CA VAL A 107 -0.84 -12.16 -25.73
C VAL A 107 -1.47 -13.18 -24.78
N VAL A 108 -2.64 -12.91 -24.23
CA VAL A 108 -3.38 -13.88 -23.38
C VAL A 108 -3.75 -15.12 -24.18
N ASP A 109 -4.28 -14.96 -25.40
CA ASP A 109 -4.69 -16.06 -26.26
C ASP A 109 -3.49 -16.94 -26.66
N ALA A 110 -2.35 -16.32 -26.98
CA ALA A 110 -1.11 -17.03 -27.25
C ALA A 110 -0.61 -17.81 -26.03
N ALA A 111 -0.62 -17.19 -24.83
CA ALA A 111 -0.23 -17.86 -23.60
C ALA A 111 -1.19 -19.01 -23.22
N GLN A 112 -2.47 -18.87 -23.50
CA GLN A 112 -3.46 -19.92 -23.29
C GLN A 112 -3.25 -21.11 -24.23
N ALA A 113 -2.87 -20.86 -25.48
CA ALA A 113 -2.49 -21.92 -26.42
C ALA A 113 -1.24 -22.68 -25.95
N MET A 114 -0.24 -21.98 -25.36
CA MET A 114 0.93 -22.62 -24.76
C MET A 114 0.57 -23.56 -23.59
N VAL A 115 -0.35 -23.14 -22.73
CA VAL A 115 -0.87 -24.00 -21.64
C VAL A 115 -1.55 -25.22 -22.19
N ALA A 116 -2.41 -25.07 -23.21
CA ALA A 116 -3.10 -26.19 -23.85
C ALA A 116 -2.10 -27.18 -24.50
N GLY A 117 -1.06 -26.65 -25.14
CA GLY A 117 0.02 -27.48 -25.70
C GLY A 117 0.79 -28.28 -24.64
N ALA A 118 1.17 -27.65 -23.53
CA ALA A 118 1.85 -28.32 -22.42
C ALA A 118 0.95 -29.38 -21.75
N GLN A 119 -0.35 -29.10 -21.60
CA GLN A 119 -1.33 -30.09 -21.10
C GLN A 119 -1.47 -31.30 -22.02
N ALA A 120 -1.53 -31.07 -23.34
CA ALA A 120 -1.59 -32.13 -24.33
C ALA A 120 -0.32 -33.01 -24.32
N ALA A 121 0.86 -32.39 -24.15
CA ALA A 121 2.13 -33.13 -24.04
C ALA A 121 2.15 -34.02 -22.77
N LEU A 122 1.67 -33.51 -21.63
CA LEU A 122 1.56 -34.29 -20.41
C LEU A 122 0.57 -35.45 -20.54
N ALA A 123 -0.60 -35.20 -21.15
CA ALA A 123 -1.59 -36.26 -21.41
C ALA A 123 -1.05 -37.34 -22.37
N ASN A 124 -0.25 -36.96 -23.38
CA ASN A 124 0.40 -37.91 -24.25
C ASN A 124 1.41 -38.77 -23.50
N LEU A 125 2.24 -38.19 -22.63
CA LEU A 125 3.15 -38.96 -21.78
C LEU A 125 2.39 -39.97 -20.90
N GLN A 126 1.28 -39.56 -20.27
CA GLN A 126 0.45 -40.48 -19.45
C GLN A 126 -0.07 -41.67 -20.26
N ASN A 127 -0.46 -41.45 -21.51
CA ASN A 127 -0.84 -42.54 -22.43
C ASN A 127 0.35 -43.47 -22.74
N GLN A 128 1.56 -42.94 -22.92
CA GLN A 128 2.78 -43.72 -23.14
C GLN A 128 3.14 -44.53 -21.88
N GLU A 129 3.03 -43.95 -20.70
CA GLU A 129 3.23 -44.66 -19.41
C GLU A 129 2.23 -45.81 -19.23
N ALA A 130 0.95 -45.59 -19.55
CA ALA A 130 -0.07 -46.62 -19.50
C ALA A 130 0.24 -47.79 -20.46
N LEU A 131 0.68 -47.48 -21.68
CA LEU A 131 1.11 -48.47 -22.66
C LEU A 131 2.32 -49.27 -22.13
N GLN A 132 3.33 -48.56 -21.62
CA GLN A 132 4.54 -49.18 -21.08
C GLN A 132 4.23 -50.09 -19.87
N GLN A 133 3.32 -49.65 -19.00
CA GLN A 133 2.85 -50.50 -17.88
C GLN A 133 2.16 -51.78 -18.37
N ALA A 134 1.40 -51.72 -19.48
CA ALA A 134 0.80 -52.90 -20.08
C ALA A 134 1.87 -53.88 -20.60
N LEU A 135 2.95 -53.35 -21.20
CA LEU A 135 4.10 -54.18 -21.67
C LEU A 135 4.84 -54.83 -20.48
N VAL A 136 4.97 -54.15 -19.34
CA VAL A 136 5.50 -54.73 -18.10
C VAL A 136 4.61 -55.90 -17.65
N ASN A 137 3.31 -55.74 -17.66
CA ASN A 137 2.35 -56.77 -17.26
C ASN A 137 2.38 -57.97 -18.25
N GLU A 138 2.55 -57.75 -19.52
CA GLU A 138 2.74 -58.80 -20.53
C GLU A 138 4.01 -59.61 -20.26
N ALA A 139 5.15 -58.91 -20.05
CA ALA A 139 6.40 -59.59 -19.70
C ALA A 139 6.31 -60.38 -18.41
N GLN A 140 5.54 -59.93 -17.41
CA GLN A 140 5.25 -60.66 -16.18
C GLN A 140 4.46 -61.94 -16.44
N ALA A 141 3.45 -61.89 -17.31
CA ALA A 141 2.67 -63.08 -17.69
C ALA A 141 3.53 -64.09 -18.43
N GLN A 142 4.43 -63.64 -19.31
CA GLN A 142 5.40 -64.50 -19.99
C GLN A 142 6.38 -65.18 -19.01
N LEU A 143 6.86 -64.45 -17.99
CA LEU A 143 7.70 -65.03 -16.94
C LEU A 143 6.96 -66.10 -16.14
N VAL A 144 5.68 -65.86 -15.78
CA VAL A 144 4.86 -66.85 -15.08
C VAL A 144 4.73 -68.14 -15.91
N SER A 145 4.56 -68.04 -17.23
CA SER A 145 4.54 -69.18 -18.14
C SER A 145 5.88 -69.88 -18.16
N ALA A 146 7.01 -69.23 -18.22
CA ALA A 146 8.34 -69.80 -18.19
C ALA A 146 8.64 -70.55 -16.87
N ILE A 147 8.21 -69.98 -15.73
CA ILE A 147 8.33 -70.62 -14.40
C ILE A 147 7.51 -71.93 -14.34
N ALA A 148 6.31 -71.97 -14.94
CA ALA A 148 5.49 -73.16 -15.00
C ALA A 148 6.20 -74.28 -15.79
N VAL A 149 6.83 -73.92 -16.92
CA VAL A 149 7.64 -74.89 -17.73
C VAL A 149 8.87 -75.31 -16.97
N GLU A 150 9.61 -74.45 -16.27
CA GLU A 150 10.76 -74.84 -15.44
C GLU A 150 10.34 -75.81 -14.34
N THR A 151 9.20 -75.56 -13.68
CA THR A 151 8.64 -76.45 -12.66
C THR A 151 8.33 -77.79 -13.23
N GLU A 152 7.70 -77.87 -14.42
CA GLU A 152 7.43 -79.15 -15.13
C GLU A 152 8.73 -79.91 -15.45
N MET A 153 9.74 -79.27 -16.01
CA MET A 153 11.02 -79.83 -16.36
C MET A 153 11.80 -80.30 -15.10
N SER A 154 11.69 -79.61 -13.99
CA SER A 154 12.25 -79.98 -12.70
C SER A 154 11.63 -81.26 -12.18
N GLN A 155 10.30 -81.39 -12.21
CA GLN A 155 9.57 -82.57 -11.81
C GLN A 155 9.89 -83.77 -12.73
N GLU A 156 10.06 -83.52 -14.04
CA GLU A 156 10.46 -84.58 -14.98
C GLU A 156 11.88 -85.10 -14.67
N LEU A 157 12.84 -84.17 -14.37
CA LEU A 157 14.19 -84.57 -13.99
C LEU A 157 14.18 -85.45 -12.73
N ASP A 158 13.45 -85.07 -11.68
CA ASP A 158 13.32 -85.85 -10.44
C ASP A 158 12.72 -87.21 -10.70
N ARG A 159 11.70 -87.32 -11.55
CA ARG A 159 11.09 -88.58 -11.98
C ARG A 159 12.10 -89.43 -12.70
N GLN A 160 12.88 -88.95 -13.67
CA GLN A 160 13.86 -89.69 -14.42
C GLN A 160 15.02 -90.19 -13.50
N GLN A 161 15.44 -89.35 -12.57
CA GLN A 161 16.45 -89.74 -11.57
C GLN A 161 15.97 -90.88 -10.64
N THR A 162 14.70 -90.81 -10.24
CA THR A 162 14.09 -91.85 -9.39
C THR A 162 13.97 -93.18 -10.13
N LEU A 163 13.55 -93.16 -11.40
CA LEU A 163 13.48 -94.36 -12.25
C LEU A 163 14.87 -94.97 -12.49
N LEU A 164 15.91 -94.14 -12.67
CA LEU A 164 17.29 -94.66 -12.81
C LEU A 164 17.80 -95.31 -11.53
N LYS A 165 17.55 -94.70 -10.37
CA LYS A 165 17.94 -95.30 -9.05
C LYS A 165 17.20 -96.62 -8.74
N GLY A 166 15.91 -96.67 -9.14
CA GLY A 166 15.09 -97.89 -8.94
C GLY A 166 15.44 -99.09 -9.87
N GLY A 167 16.27 -98.92 -10.87
CA GLY A 167 16.79 -99.95 -11.76
C GLY A 167 15.76 -100.59 -12.72
N VAL A 168 14.55 -100.01 -12.87
CA VAL A 168 13.43 -100.69 -13.57
C VAL A 168 13.23 -100.21 -15.02
N ALA A 169 13.58 -98.96 -15.39
CA ALA A 169 13.37 -98.46 -16.75
C ALA A 169 14.13 -97.15 -17.08
N GLY A 170 14.97 -96.61 -16.17
CA GLY A 170 15.70 -95.34 -16.37
C GLY A 170 17.01 -95.57 -17.13
N THR A 171 17.29 -94.68 -18.13
CA THR A 171 18.61 -94.69 -18.81
C THR A 171 19.33 -93.36 -18.46
N GLN A 172 20.68 -93.48 -18.41
CA GLN A 172 21.51 -92.27 -18.19
C GLN A 172 21.28 -91.15 -19.24
N GLN A 173 20.95 -91.56 -20.48
CA GLN A 173 20.61 -90.67 -21.57
C GLN A 173 19.36 -89.85 -21.28
N HIS A 174 18.30 -90.44 -20.70
CA HIS A 174 17.07 -89.72 -20.33
C HIS A 174 17.33 -88.71 -19.22
N VAL A 175 18.14 -89.00 -18.22
CA VAL A 175 18.54 -88.10 -17.16
C VAL A 175 19.36 -86.91 -17.72
N GLN A 176 20.32 -87.23 -18.64
CA GLN A 176 21.06 -86.14 -19.31
C GLN A 176 20.16 -85.20 -20.15
N GLN A 177 19.20 -85.79 -20.87
CA GLN A 177 18.23 -85.05 -21.65
C GLN A 177 17.32 -84.16 -20.75
N ALA A 178 16.80 -84.70 -19.66
CA ALA A 178 15.99 -83.97 -18.69
C ALA A 178 16.79 -82.83 -18.03
N THR A 179 18.06 -83.06 -17.70
CA THR A 179 18.98 -82.05 -17.18
C THR A 179 19.18 -80.92 -18.17
N ALA A 180 19.38 -81.22 -19.45
CA ALA A 180 19.54 -80.23 -20.49
C ALA A 180 18.24 -79.42 -20.70
N ASN A 181 17.08 -80.09 -20.65
CA ASN A 181 15.78 -79.45 -20.75
C ASN A 181 15.52 -78.45 -19.56
N LEU A 182 15.83 -78.89 -18.33
CA LEU A 182 15.74 -78.05 -17.14
C LEU A 182 16.69 -76.86 -17.26
N ALA A 183 17.94 -77.06 -17.69
CA ALA A 183 18.89 -75.94 -17.89
C ALA A 183 18.41 -74.94 -18.91
N LYS A 184 17.74 -75.39 -19.99
CA LYS A 184 17.11 -74.54 -20.97
C LYS A 184 15.93 -73.73 -20.34
N ALA A 185 15.00 -74.40 -19.65
CA ALA A 185 13.85 -73.77 -19.00
C ALA A 185 14.30 -72.73 -17.95
N SER A 186 15.33 -73.01 -17.16
CA SER A 186 15.93 -72.08 -16.21
C SER A 186 16.61 -70.87 -16.89
N ALA A 187 17.18 -71.04 -18.09
CA ALA A 187 17.67 -69.95 -18.90
C ALA A 187 16.52 -69.09 -19.44
N ASP A 188 15.38 -69.67 -19.83
CA ASP A 188 14.20 -68.99 -20.28
C ASP A 188 13.57 -68.14 -19.15
N VAL A 189 13.53 -68.64 -17.90
CA VAL A 189 13.11 -67.87 -16.71
C VAL A 189 14.01 -66.65 -16.49
N ARG A 190 15.35 -66.83 -16.54
CA ARG A 190 16.30 -65.71 -16.41
C ARG A 190 16.11 -64.66 -17.51
N SER A 191 15.86 -65.15 -18.74
CA SER A 191 15.55 -64.26 -19.87
C SER A 191 14.26 -63.45 -19.63
N GLY A 192 13.19 -64.11 -19.12
CA GLY A 192 11.94 -63.44 -18.74
C GLY A 192 12.12 -62.40 -17.65
N GLN A 193 12.93 -62.73 -16.62
CA GLN A 193 13.27 -61.74 -15.56
C GLN A 193 14.01 -60.54 -16.13
N ALA A 194 14.98 -60.74 -16.99
CA ALA A 194 15.71 -59.63 -17.65
C ALA A 194 14.80 -58.80 -18.55
N ALA A 195 13.83 -59.42 -19.25
CA ALA A 195 12.84 -58.71 -20.05
C ALA A 195 11.95 -57.78 -19.21
N ILE A 196 11.45 -58.25 -18.05
CA ILE A 196 10.67 -57.43 -17.11
C ILE A 196 11.50 -56.24 -16.63
N GLU A 197 12.75 -56.44 -16.25
CA GLU A 197 13.63 -55.38 -15.79
C GLU A 197 13.86 -54.34 -16.89
N ALA A 198 14.06 -54.75 -18.14
CA ALA A 198 14.17 -53.88 -19.28
C ALA A 198 12.91 -53.01 -19.47
N GLN A 199 11.70 -53.63 -19.39
CA GLN A 199 10.44 -52.89 -19.53
C GLN A 199 10.21 -51.93 -18.37
N LYS A 200 10.58 -52.29 -17.13
CA LYS A 200 10.52 -51.41 -15.95
C LYS A 200 11.46 -50.20 -16.11
N ARG A 201 12.69 -50.42 -16.57
CA ARG A 201 13.63 -49.29 -16.82
C ARG A 201 13.11 -48.33 -17.86
N GLN A 202 12.42 -48.84 -18.88
CA GLN A 202 11.77 -47.97 -19.86
C GLN A 202 10.63 -47.15 -19.24
N LEU A 203 9.86 -47.76 -18.32
CA LEU A 203 8.84 -47.03 -17.55
C LEU A 203 9.47 -45.93 -16.67
N ASP A 204 10.57 -46.25 -15.97
CA ASP A 204 11.30 -45.30 -15.15
C ASP A 204 11.78 -44.09 -15.95
N VAL A 205 12.19 -44.26 -17.22
CA VAL A 205 12.57 -43.17 -18.12
C VAL A 205 11.37 -42.29 -18.42
N LEU A 206 10.20 -42.84 -18.70
CA LEU A 206 8.96 -42.05 -18.94
C LEU A 206 8.54 -41.27 -17.70
N LEU A 207 8.55 -41.93 -16.53
CA LEU A 207 8.26 -41.28 -15.23
C LEU A 207 9.23 -40.13 -14.96
N GLY A 208 10.51 -40.28 -15.33
CA GLY A 208 11.48 -39.18 -15.23
C GLY A 208 11.14 -37.95 -16.11
N GLN A 209 10.46 -38.16 -17.24
CA GLN A 209 10.04 -37.06 -18.12
C GLN A 209 8.84 -36.30 -17.57
N GLU A 210 8.00 -36.93 -16.72
CA GLU A 210 6.81 -36.29 -16.15
C GLU A 210 7.15 -35.01 -15.40
N GLY A 211 8.21 -35.02 -14.57
CA GLY A 211 8.65 -33.86 -13.84
C GLY A 211 9.00 -32.67 -14.75
N THR A 212 9.66 -32.95 -15.88
CA THR A 212 10.02 -31.91 -16.86
C THR A 212 8.80 -31.31 -17.55
N LEU A 213 7.84 -32.14 -17.95
CA LEU A 213 6.61 -31.67 -18.58
C LEU A 213 5.69 -30.93 -17.62
N ARG A 214 5.64 -31.36 -16.34
CA ARG A 214 4.94 -30.59 -15.30
C ARG A 214 5.55 -29.22 -15.09
N ALA A 215 6.87 -29.14 -14.96
CA ALA A 215 7.56 -27.86 -14.85
C ALA A 215 7.30 -26.94 -16.06
N SER A 216 7.23 -27.53 -17.27
CA SER A 216 6.86 -26.79 -18.49
C SER A 216 5.41 -26.27 -18.44
N LEU A 217 4.46 -27.07 -17.96
CA LEU A 217 3.08 -26.68 -17.75
C LEU A 217 2.98 -25.53 -16.73
N ASP A 218 3.66 -25.66 -15.60
CA ASP A 218 3.67 -24.62 -14.57
C ASP A 218 4.25 -23.29 -15.09
N ALA A 219 5.32 -23.35 -15.89
CA ALA A 219 5.89 -22.18 -16.54
C ALA A 219 4.90 -21.54 -17.52
N ALA A 220 4.19 -22.33 -18.35
CA ALA A 220 3.16 -21.84 -19.25
C ALA A 220 1.99 -21.19 -18.49
N GLN A 221 1.55 -21.78 -17.38
CA GLN A 221 0.49 -21.20 -16.51
C GLN A 221 0.94 -19.89 -15.87
N ALA A 222 2.18 -19.78 -15.41
CA ALA A 222 2.74 -18.55 -14.87
C ALA A 222 2.77 -17.43 -15.93
N ASN A 223 3.14 -17.75 -17.16
CA ASN A 223 3.11 -16.82 -18.30
C ASN A 223 1.68 -16.35 -18.61
N LEU A 224 0.71 -17.27 -18.62
CA LEU A 224 -0.70 -16.94 -18.81
C LEU A 224 -1.22 -16.02 -17.70
N LYS A 225 -0.86 -16.28 -16.44
CA LYS A 225 -1.22 -15.41 -15.32
C LYS A 225 -0.66 -14.01 -15.51
N THR A 226 0.61 -13.89 -15.93
CA THR A 226 1.24 -12.59 -16.20
C THR A 226 0.54 -11.84 -17.34
N ALA A 227 0.20 -12.54 -18.43
CA ALA A 227 -0.53 -11.96 -19.56
C ALA A 227 -1.93 -11.45 -19.10
N ARG A 228 -2.68 -12.23 -18.33
CA ARG A 228 -3.97 -11.82 -17.77
C ARG A 228 -3.89 -10.63 -16.84
N LEU A 229 -2.84 -10.54 -16.01
CA LEU A 229 -2.61 -9.37 -15.17
C LEU A 229 -2.38 -8.10 -16.01
N LYS A 230 -1.58 -8.19 -17.07
CA LYS A 230 -1.36 -7.07 -18.00
C LYS A 230 -2.66 -6.67 -18.71
N LEU A 231 -3.44 -7.62 -19.16
CA LEU A 231 -4.77 -7.35 -19.72
C LEU A 231 -5.69 -6.69 -18.68
N GLY A 232 -5.66 -7.12 -17.42
CA GLY A 232 -6.42 -6.47 -16.34
C GLY A 232 -6.04 -5.01 -16.10
N TYR A 233 -4.80 -4.62 -16.41
CA TYR A 233 -4.34 -3.23 -16.29
C TYR A 233 -4.83 -2.33 -17.44
N THR A 234 -5.43 -2.86 -18.50
CA THR A 234 -6.09 -2.05 -19.54
C THR A 234 -7.32 -1.33 -19.03
N ALA A 235 -8.02 -1.87 -18.01
CA ALA A 235 -9.18 -1.27 -17.38
C ALA A 235 -8.77 -0.60 -16.07
N ILE A 236 -8.63 0.72 -16.06
CA ILE A 236 -8.34 1.53 -14.89
C ILE A 236 -9.63 1.72 -14.09
N ARG A 237 -9.63 1.34 -12.81
CA ARG A 237 -10.80 1.36 -11.93
C ARG A 237 -10.58 2.26 -10.72
N ALA A 238 -11.68 2.80 -10.19
CA ALA A 238 -11.66 3.56 -8.94
C ALA A 238 -11.23 2.66 -7.77
N PRO A 239 -10.24 3.07 -6.94
CA PRO A 239 -9.79 2.28 -5.80
C PRO A 239 -10.75 2.37 -4.60
N PHE A 240 -11.56 3.41 -4.51
CA PHE A 240 -12.53 3.70 -3.45
C PHE A 240 -13.67 4.58 -3.98
N ASP A 241 -14.71 4.75 -3.16
CA ASP A 241 -15.82 5.68 -3.46
C ASP A 241 -15.34 7.13 -3.35
N GLY A 242 -15.66 7.94 -4.35
CA GLY A 242 -15.18 9.31 -4.38
C GLY A 242 -15.69 10.14 -5.55
N ILE A 243 -15.03 11.26 -5.78
CA ILE A 243 -15.30 12.15 -6.91
C ILE A 243 -14.06 12.22 -7.80
N VAL A 244 -14.26 12.05 -9.10
CA VAL A 244 -13.20 12.25 -10.10
C VAL A 244 -12.80 13.73 -10.10
N GLY A 245 -11.50 14.00 -10.09
CA GLY A 245 -10.97 15.34 -10.32
C GLY A 245 -10.97 15.69 -11.81
N THR A 246 -10.02 16.54 -12.21
CA THR A 246 -9.81 16.84 -13.63
C THR A 246 -9.15 15.67 -14.32
N ARG A 247 -9.66 15.27 -15.48
CA ARG A 247 -9.05 14.26 -16.36
C ARG A 247 -7.80 14.86 -17.02
N LEU A 248 -6.72 14.09 -17.03
CA LEU A 248 -5.45 14.48 -17.67
C LEU A 248 -5.25 13.76 -19.01
N VAL A 249 -6.24 12.97 -19.45
CA VAL A 249 -6.18 12.12 -20.63
C VAL A 249 -7.50 12.14 -21.39
N GLN A 250 -7.41 12.05 -22.72
CA GLN A 250 -8.54 12.01 -23.63
C GLN A 250 -8.55 10.73 -24.47
N VAL A 251 -9.67 10.45 -25.13
CA VAL A 251 -9.78 9.34 -26.09
C VAL A 251 -8.78 9.55 -27.22
N ALA A 252 -8.11 8.48 -27.63
CA ALA A 252 -7.03 8.43 -28.63
C ALA A 252 -5.66 8.92 -28.15
N ASP A 253 -5.52 9.42 -26.91
CA ASP A 253 -4.19 9.70 -26.36
C ASP A 253 -3.38 8.42 -26.21
N TYR A 254 -2.08 8.51 -26.50
CA TYR A 254 -1.14 7.44 -26.20
C TYR A 254 -0.52 7.65 -24.82
N VAL A 255 -0.67 6.66 -23.95
CA VAL A 255 -0.14 6.70 -22.57
C VAL A 255 1.00 5.70 -22.40
N ASN A 256 1.95 6.07 -21.56
CA ASN A 256 3.07 5.22 -21.12
C ASN A 256 2.88 4.80 -19.66
N VAL A 257 3.65 3.80 -19.24
CA VAL A 257 3.69 3.39 -17.82
C VAL A 257 4.08 4.59 -16.96
N GLY A 258 3.29 4.88 -15.94
CA GLY A 258 3.49 6.01 -15.03
C GLY A 258 2.79 7.31 -15.47
N THR A 259 2.18 7.38 -16.65
CA THR A 259 1.38 8.55 -17.06
C THR A 259 0.17 8.70 -16.17
N ASN A 260 0.01 9.87 -15.54
CA ASN A 260 -1.18 10.20 -14.73
C ASN A 260 -2.39 10.37 -15.64
N LEU A 261 -3.48 9.69 -15.33
CA LEU A 261 -4.71 9.66 -16.12
C LEU A 261 -5.77 10.57 -15.54
N LEU A 262 -6.04 10.44 -14.26
CA LEU A 262 -7.00 11.24 -13.52
C LEU A 262 -6.74 11.12 -12.00
N ALA A 263 -7.35 12.02 -11.24
CA ALA A 263 -7.36 11.97 -9.78
C ALA A 263 -8.71 11.48 -9.27
N VAL A 264 -8.72 10.77 -8.15
CA VAL A 264 -9.94 10.46 -7.39
C VAL A 264 -9.77 10.97 -5.97
N VAL A 265 -10.76 11.76 -5.52
CA VAL A 265 -10.81 12.36 -4.18
C VAL A 265 -11.82 11.57 -3.36
N PRO A 266 -11.43 10.97 -2.23
CA PRO A 266 -12.36 10.27 -1.36
C PRO A 266 -13.28 11.27 -0.64
N ILE A 267 -14.58 11.13 -0.82
CA ILE A 267 -15.60 11.92 -0.12
C ILE A 267 -16.64 10.93 0.43
N PRO A 268 -16.98 10.99 1.70
CA PRO A 268 -16.75 12.08 2.67
C PRO A 268 -15.46 11.96 3.52
N ALA A 269 -14.47 11.16 3.16
CA ALA A 269 -13.26 10.96 3.95
C ALA A 269 -12.29 12.17 3.84
N VAL A 270 -12.72 13.29 4.40
CA VAL A 270 -11.94 14.54 4.47
C VAL A 270 -11.54 14.83 5.92
N TYR A 271 -10.47 15.60 6.09
CA TYR A 271 -9.99 16.06 7.39
C TYR A 271 -9.60 17.53 7.30
N VAL A 272 -9.42 18.17 8.44
CA VAL A 272 -8.96 19.56 8.50
C VAL A 272 -7.48 19.60 8.89
N MET A 273 -6.72 20.37 8.14
CA MET A 273 -5.35 20.73 8.49
C MET A 273 -5.36 22.14 9.00
N ALA A 274 -5.10 22.32 10.29
CA ALA A 274 -5.13 23.60 10.98
C ALA A 274 -3.73 23.98 11.46
N ASN A 275 -3.24 25.16 11.07
CA ASN A 275 -1.92 25.66 11.41
C ASN A 275 -1.98 26.53 12.65
N PHE A 276 -1.60 26.01 13.79
CA PHE A 276 -1.53 26.75 15.06
C PHE A 276 -0.15 27.35 15.28
N LYS A 277 -0.10 28.50 15.96
CA LYS A 277 1.17 29.07 16.41
C LYS A 277 1.80 28.15 17.46
N GLU A 278 3.12 28.02 17.47
CA GLU A 278 3.88 27.23 18.44
C GLU A 278 3.45 27.53 19.90
N THR A 279 3.17 28.80 20.20
CA THR A 279 2.75 29.25 21.53
C THR A 279 1.36 28.75 21.94
N GLN A 280 0.53 28.30 21.01
CA GLN A 280 -0.83 27.79 21.26
C GLN A 280 -0.85 26.28 21.56
N LEU A 281 0.23 25.56 21.24
CA LEU A 281 0.25 24.09 21.29
C LEU A 281 0.62 23.49 22.62
N THR A 282 0.96 24.32 23.64
CA THR A 282 1.44 23.85 24.94
C THR A 282 0.54 22.80 25.61
N ARG A 283 -0.77 22.91 25.41
CA ARG A 283 -1.78 22.00 26.00
C ARG A 283 -2.62 21.26 24.96
N VAL A 284 -2.29 21.41 23.67
CA VAL A 284 -2.99 20.67 22.61
C VAL A 284 -2.50 19.23 22.58
N ALA A 285 -3.44 18.29 22.69
CA ALA A 285 -3.18 16.87 22.72
C ALA A 285 -4.17 16.11 21.80
N PRO A 286 -3.76 14.96 21.23
CA PRO A 286 -4.68 14.09 20.50
C PRO A 286 -5.91 13.71 21.35
N GLY A 287 -7.08 13.65 20.70
CA GLY A 287 -8.37 13.32 21.31
C GLY A 287 -9.19 14.52 21.81
N GLN A 288 -8.62 15.72 21.87
CA GLN A 288 -9.35 16.92 22.26
C GLN A 288 -10.41 17.32 21.20
N SER A 289 -11.57 17.79 21.67
CA SER A 289 -12.66 18.24 20.82
C SER A 289 -12.33 19.55 20.10
N VAL A 290 -12.82 19.66 18.88
CA VAL A 290 -12.59 20.82 18.00
C VAL A 290 -13.91 21.23 17.37
N ASP A 291 -14.23 22.51 17.46
CA ASP A 291 -15.29 23.13 16.68
C ASP A 291 -14.70 23.69 15.39
N ILE A 292 -15.33 23.36 14.27
CA ILE A 292 -14.86 23.72 12.94
C ILE A 292 -15.96 24.53 12.26
N THR A 293 -15.66 25.74 11.85
CA THR A 293 -16.57 26.57 11.06
C THR A 293 -16.03 26.66 9.63
N VAL A 294 -16.86 26.30 8.66
CA VAL A 294 -16.49 26.36 7.24
C VAL A 294 -16.96 27.68 6.67
N ASP A 295 -16.08 28.46 6.05
CA ASP A 295 -16.39 29.81 5.52
C ASP A 295 -17.55 29.78 4.52
N SER A 296 -17.61 28.71 3.70
CA SER A 296 -18.68 28.51 2.71
C SER A 296 -20.05 28.16 3.31
N PHE A 297 -20.11 27.79 4.60
CA PHE A 297 -21.33 27.35 5.27
C PHE A 297 -21.49 28.00 6.65
N PRO A 298 -21.64 29.32 6.71
CA PRO A 298 -21.75 30.04 7.99
C PRO A 298 -22.96 29.58 8.78
N GLY A 299 -22.79 29.42 10.10
CA GLY A 299 -23.86 29.01 11.02
C GLY A 299 -24.11 27.49 11.08
N GLN A 300 -23.29 26.67 10.43
CA GLN A 300 -23.34 25.21 10.51
C GLN A 300 -21.98 24.67 11.02
N PRO A 301 -21.73 24.72 12.35
CA PRO A 301 -20.49 24.21 12.89
C PRO A 301 -20.40 22.70 12.72
N LEU A 302 -19.18 22.25 12.42
CA LEU A 302 -18.81 20.84 12.44
C LEU A 302 -18.03 20.55 13.71
N HIS A 303 -18.13 19.34 14.21
CA HIS A 303 -17.36 18.85 15.31
C HIS A 303 -16.33 17.85 14.85
N GLY A 304 -15.18 17.87 15.48
CA GLY A 304 -14.07 16.97 15.19
C GLY A 304 -13.18 16.78 16.40
N ARG A 305 -12.11 16.04 16.19
CA ARG A 305 -11.12 15.74 17.22
C ARG A 305 -9.72 15.91 16.70
N VAL A 306 -8.82 16.41 17.53
CA VAL A 306 -7.39 16.42 17.23
C VAL A 306 -6.93 14.98 17.04
N GLU A 307 -6.52 14.65 15.81
CA GLU A 307 -5.99 13.33 15.49
C GLU A 307 -4.49 13.26 15.82
N ARG A 308 -3.74 14.21 15.28
CA ARG A 308 -2.27 14.27 15.40
C ARG A 308 -1.77 15.70 15.31
N VAL A 309 -0.69 15.98 16.01
CA VAL A 309 0.09 17.22 15.89
C VAL A 309 1.33 16.88 15.05
N SER A 310 1.68 17.73 14.10
CA SER A 310 2.88 17.54 13.25
C SER A 310 4.15 17.52 14.12
N PRO A 311 5.13 16.66 13.82
CA PRO A 311 6.41 16.63 14.53
C PRO A 311 7.32 17.82 14.20
N ALA A 312 7.00 18.63 13.18
CA ALA A 312 7.77 19.79 12.77
C ALA A 312 6.89 20.91 12.26
N SER A 313 7.42 22.14 12.21
CA SER A 313 6.73 23.28 11.64
C SER A 313 6.55 23.14 10.12
N GLY A 314 5.57 23.83 9.56
CA GLY A 314 5.32 23.84 8.12
C GLY A 314 6.53 24.31 7.30
N ALA A 315 7.35 25.17 7.88
CA ALA A 315 8.57 25.66 7.24
C ALA A 315 9.62 24.53 6.98
N VAL A 316 9.71 23.54 7.87
CA VAL A 316 10.65 22.41 7.72
C VAL A 316 10.23 21.48 6.56
N PHE A 317 8.93 21.34 6.32
CA PHE A 317 8.39 20.51 5.24
C PHE A 317 8.10 21.27 3.95
N ALA A 318 8.42 22.58 3.92
CA ALA A 318 8.25 23.36 2.69
C ALA A 318 9.27 22.94 1.62
N LEU A 319 8.84 22.96 0.35
CA LEU A 319 9.71 22.64 -0.79
C LEU A 319 10.93 23.57 -0.88
N LEU A 320 10.77 24.83 -0.43
CA LEU A 320 11.83 25.83 -0.30
C LEU A 320 11.81 26.33 1.15
N PRO A 321 12.59 25.71 2.05
CA PRO A 321 12.70 26.20 3.43
C PRO A 321 13.23 27.63 3.43
N PRO A 322 12.74 28.53 4.31
CA PRO A 322 13.27 29.88 4.43
C PRO A 322 14.73 29.80 4.91
N ASP A 323 15.67 30.26 4.08
CA ASP A 323 17.08 30.35 4.42
C ASP A 323 17.42 31.76 4.93
N ASN A 324 17.97 31.84 6.14
CA ASN A 324 18.45 33.10 6.74
C ASN A 324 19.94 33.33 6.40
N ALA A 325 20.24 33.38 5.09
CA ALA A 325 21.63 33.53 4.59
C ALA A 325 22.32 34.83 5.01
N THR A 326 21.62 35.81 5.60
CA THR A 326 22.14 37.15 5.93
C THR A 326 22.68 37.28 7.37
N GLY A 327 22.72 36.22 8.16
CA GLY A 327 23.35 36.22 9.50
C GLY A 327 22.55 36.89 10.62
N ASN A 328 21.40 37.52 10.35
CA ASN A 328 20.50 38.09 11.36
C ASN A 328 19.35 37.12 11.62
N PHE A 329 19.41 36.40 12.72
CA PHE A 329 18.32 35.54 13.17
C PHE A 329 17.18 36.38 13.76
N THR A 330 16.07 36.50 13.04
CA THR A 330 14.84 37.10 13.57
C THR A 330 13.94 35.96 14.09
N LYS A 331 13.67 35.91 15.39
CA LYS A 331 12.74 34.95 15.98
C LYS A 331 11.32 35.24 15.49
N VAL A 332 10.82 34.47 14.52
CA VAL A 332 9.42 34.48 14.09
C VAL A 332 8.68 33.28 14.67
N VAL A 333 7.47 33.52 15.17
CA VAL A 333 6.61 32.45 15.68
C VAL A 333 6.29 31.47 14.56
N GLN A 334 6.67 30.22 14.75
CA GLN A 334 6.43 29.15 13.77
C GLN A 334 4.98 28.66 13.86
N ARG A 335 4.45 28.16 12.72
CA ARG A 335 3.15 27.49 12.67
C ARG A 335 3.39 26.00 12.55
N ILE A 336 2.66 25.24 13.37
CA ILE A 336 2.73 23.77 13.40
C ILE A 336 1.38 23.23 12.96
N PRO A 337 1.34 22.39 11.91
CA PRO A 337 0.11 21.77 11.45
C PRO A 337 -0.47 20.77 12.46
N VAL A 338 -1.76 20.87 12.67
CA VAL A 338 -2.55 19.94 13.48
C VAL A 338 -3.59 19.29 12.58
N ARG A 339 -3.56 17.97 12.48
CA ARG A 339 -4.58 17.19 11.76
C ARG A 339 -5.78 16.95 12.67
N ILE A 340 -6.95 17.35 12.19
CA ILE A 340 -8.23 17.24 12.90
C ILE A 340 -9.13 16.32 12.09
N ALA A 341 -9.54 15.20 12.69
CA ALA A 341 -10.53 14.31 12.12
C ALA A 341 -11.93 14.87 12.38
N ILE A 342 -12.78 14.87 11.35
CA ILE A 342 -14.17 15.29 11.46
C ILE A 342 -14.97 14.10 12.02
N ASP A 343 -15.82 14.36 13.03
CA ASP A 343 -16.65 13.31 13.61
C ASP A 343 -17.65 12.77 12.56
N PRO A 344 -17.87 11.45 12.50
CA PRO A 344 -18.75 10.85 11.48
C PRO A 344 -20.22 11.22 11.68
N GLY A 345 -21.02 11.08 10.60
CA GLY A 345 -22.47 11.25 10.66
C GLY A 345 -22.98 12.69 10.51
N GLN A 346 -22.09 13.66 10.30
CA GLN A 346 -22.49 15.06 10.09
C GLN A 346 -22.86 15.30 8.61
N ALA A 347 -24.06 15.77 8.34
CA ALA A 347 -24.61 15.95 6.98
C ALA A 347 -23.76 16.89 6.10
N LEU A 348 -23.10 17.87 6.71
CA LEU A 348 -22.26 18.85 5.99
C LEU A 348 -20.99 18.20 5.42
N THR A 349 -20.48 17.12 6.00
CA THR A 349 -19.24 16.45 5.57
C THR A 349 -19.28 16.03 4.10
N ALA A 350 -20.43 15.58 3.60
CA ALA A 350 -20.62 15.22 2.19
C ALA A 350 -20.48 16.41 1.21
N ARG A 351 -20.66 17.64 1.69
CA ARG A 351 -20.56 18.87 0.90
C ARG A 351 -19.18 19.51 0.96
N LEU A 352 -18.31 19.05 1.86
CA LEU A 352 -16.94 19.56 1.96
C LEU A 352 -16.13 19.20 0.71
N ARG A 353 -15.24 20.11 0.36
CA ARG A 353 -14.28 19.91 -0.72
C ARG A 353 -12.87 20.23 -0.22
N ALA A 354 -11.91 19.44 -0.64
CA ALA A 354 -10.51 19.74 -0.35
C ALA A 354 -10.15 21.14 -0.87
N GLY A 355 -9.45 21.92 -0.04
CA GLY A 355 -9.10 23.32 -0.32
C GLY A 355 -10.07 24.35 0.24
N MET A 356 -11.22 23.96 0.81
CA MET A 356 -12.11 24.91 1.50
C MET A 356 -11.44 25.47 2.75
N SER A 357 -11.51 26.79 2.95
CA SER A 357 -11.05 27.46 4.16
C SER A 357 -12.00 27.21 5.31
N VAL A 358 -11.42 27.02 6.49
CA VAL A 358 -12.15 26.79 7.73
C VAL A 358 -11.47 27.52 8.90
N GLU A 359 -12.25 27.79 9.93
CA GLU A 359 -11.75 28.21 11.23
C GLU A 359 -11.81 27.01 12.18
N ALA A 360 -10.75 26.80 12.97
CA ALA A 360 -10.67 25.70 13.91
C ALA A 360 -10.46 26.20 15.33
N GLN A 361 -11.29 25.70 16.25
CA GLN A 361 -11.24 26.05 17.68
C GLN A 361 -11.11 24.78 18.52
N ILE A 362 -9.91 24.57 19.12
CA ILE A 362 -9.62 23.42 19.98
C ILE A 362 -9.98 23.74 21.44
N HIS A 363 -10.73 22.87 22.08
CA HIS A 363 -11.04 22.92 23.52
C HIS A 363 -9.91 22.30 24.31
N VAL A 364 -9.02 23.14 24.86
CA VAL A 364 -7.83 22.71 25.61
C VAL A 364 -8.17 22.57 27.09
N GLY A 365 -8.18 21.38 27.61
CA GLY A 365 -8.48 21.11 29.03
C GLY A 365 -9.63 20.13 29.25
N THR A 366 -10.30 19.68 28.18
CA THR A 366 -11.23 18.54 28.28
C THR A 366 -10.44 17.25 28.18
N PRO A 367 -10.54 16.32 29.15
CA PRO A 367 -9.93 14.99 29.02
C PRO A 367 -10.46 14.29 27.77
N PRO A 368 -9.65 13.49 27.08
CA PRO A 368 -10.14 12.70 25.96
C PRO A 368 -11.17 11.69 26.50
N GLY A 369 -12.45 11.92 26.17
CA GLY A 369 -13.54 11.01 26.57
C GLY A 369 -14.83 11.66 27.06
N ASP A 370 -14.81 12.89 27.58
CA ASP A 370 -16.02 13.60 28.02
C ASP A 370 -16.54 14.52 26.89
N THR A 371 -17.44 14.01 26.10
CA THR A 371 -18.37 14.81 25.28
C THR A 371 -19.69 14.93 26.02
N PRO A 372 -20.31 16.15 26.10
CA PRO A 372 -21.66 16.30 26.59
C PRO A 372 -22.68 15.59 25.70
#